data_37d4cc6bf21bf9c418b671822c77622e
#
_entry.id   37d4cc6bf21bf9c418b671822c77622e
#
_cell.length_a   1.000
_cell.length_b   1.000
_cell.length_c   1.000
_cell.angle_alpha   90.00
_cell.angle_beta   90.00
_cell.angle_gamma   90.00
#
_symmetry.space_group_name_H-M   'P 1'
#
loop_
_entity.id
_entity.type
_entity.pdbx_description
1 polymer ?
#
loop_
_entity_poly.entity_id
_entity_poly.type
_entity_poly.pdbx_seq_one_letter_code
_entity_poly.pdbx_strand_id
1 'polypeptide(L)'
;MKNFYCTKFLVLCFAVCLFNRADAQPGKIFYNVVDFGANGKDTLIDTDAINKAIDGASANGGGTIYFPPGNYYSHTITLKSNISLFIDQGAILIAAKEKDGVGYDEPEPNAFDKYQDFGHSHWKNSLIYGEGLHDISIVGQGLIWGKGLTRSTNQPKGGGNKTIALKLCRNVNLRDFSILHGGHLALLATGVDNLTIDNLKVDTDRDGFDIDCCKNVHVSNCSVNSPFDDGICLKSSFGLGFAKATENVTVTNCQVSGYDEGTFLDGTFKRNYKRYSDSSTTGRIKFGTESNGGFKNVTISNCVFDYSRGLALETVDGGLLEDVTITNITMRDITNAPIFIRLGARMRGPDSIPIGACRRIVISNIVAYNVDYRHGAIISGLEGHEIEDLQLNNIRIFYKGGGPKDSISRTVPEYEKDYPEPYRWRIMPSYGFFIRHVKGLKLYNVEVSFMNDDPRPAFILDDVKGADLFKVNAQKSTHGGSSFVFKNVSDISVQQCKNVKDVNIKAEQKREF
;
A
#
# COMPACT_ATOMS: atom_id res chain seq x y z
N MET A 1 59.34 -61.56 -38.05
CA MET A 1 59.55 -62.55 -37.00
C MET A 1 59.84 -61.79 -35.67
N LYS A 2 59.21 -62.19 -34.67
CA LYS A 2 59.32 -61.76 -33.26
C LYS A 2 58.65 -60.42 -32.89
N ASN A 3 57.44 -60.59 -32.29
CA ASN A 3 56.64 -59.60 -31.56
C ASN A 3 57.33 -59.26 -30.24
N PHE A 4 57.32 -57.97 -29.88
CA PHE A 4 57.58 -57.49 -28.55
C PHE A 4 56.32 -56.78 -28.04
N TYR A 5 55.62 -57.39 -27.10
CA TYR A 5 54.55 -56.76 -26.32
C TYR A 5 55.15 -55.96 -25.19
N CYS A 6 54.88 -54.65 -25.17
CA CYS A 6 55.25 -53.76 -24.07
C CYS A 6 54.03 -53.56 -23.19
N THR A 7 53.99 -54.18 -22.04
CA THR A 7 52.93 -54.09 -21.04
C THR A 7 53.16 -52.81 -20.20
N LYS A 8 52.30 -51.81 -20.36
CA LYS A 8 52.31 -50.63 -19.48
C LYS A 8 51.50 -50.93 -18.24
N PHE A 9 52.13 -50.91 -17.08
CA PHE A 9 51.52 -50.94 -15.76
C PHE A 9 50.90 -49.57 -15.49
N LEU A 10 49.60 -49.48 -15.34
CA LEU A 10 48.86 -48.29 -14.90
C LEU A 10 48.72 -48.35 -13.39
N VAL A 11 49.47 -47.54 -12.68
CA VAL A 11 49.32 -47.33 -11.21
C VAL A 11 48.16 -46.37 -11.00
N LEU A 12 47.05 -46.89 -10.48
CA LEU A 12 45.87 -46.11 -10.10
C LEU A 12 46.04 -45.64 -8.66
N CYS A 13 46.44 -44.37 -8.44
CA CYS A 13 46.46 -43.75 -7.12
C CYS A 13 45.01 -43.43 -6.71
N PHE A 14 44.45 -44.19 -5.79
CA PHE A 14 43.23 -43.84 -5.06
C PHE A 14 43.54 -42.77 -4.04
N ALA A 15 43.24 -41.51 -4.35
CA ALA A 15 43.22 -40.45 -3.37
C ALA A 15 41.90 -40.62 -2.54
N VAL A 16 42.01 -41.15 -1.36
CA VAL A 16 40.92 -41.16 -0.37
C VAL A 16 40.79 -39.75 0.17
N CYS A 17 39.88 -38.96 -0.39
CA CYS A 17 39.41 -37.71 0.22
C CYS A 17 38.61 -38.07 1.49
N LEU A 18 39.22 -38.02 2.62
CA LEU A 18 38.57 -37.97 3.93
C LEU A 18 37.73 -36.68 3.99
N PHE A 19 36.48 -36.74 3.55
CA PHE A 19 35.51 -35.75 3.93
C PHE A 19 35.32 -35.85 5.45
N ASN A 20 35.98 -34.98 6.19
CA ASN A 20 35.55 -34.68 7.56
C ASN A 20 34.10 -34.13 7.42
N ARG A 21 33.11 -35.01 7.59
CA ARG A 21 31.79 -34.58 7.99
C ARG A 21 31.98 -33.94 9.36
N ALA A 22 32.04 -32.62 9.41
CA ALA A 22 31.67 -31.92 10.61
C ALA A 22 30.23 -32.34 10.87
N ASP A 23 30.00 -33.28 11.77
CA ASP A 23 28.66 -33.51 12.32
C ASP A 23 28.30 -32.19 13.00
N ALA A 24 27.59 -31.31 12.27
CA ALA A 24 26.88 -30.23 12.87
C ALA A 24 25.90 -30.91 13.85
N GLN A 25 26.19 -30.82 15.14
CA GLN A 25 25.18 -31.15 16.13
C GLN A 25 23.91 -30.42 15.72
N PRO A 26 22.75 -31.09 15.64
CA PRO A 26 21.52 -30.39 15.36
C PRO A 26 21.37 -29.33 16.42
N GLY A 27 21.67 -28.07 16.04
CA GLY A 27 21.52 -26.92 16.91
C GLY A 27 20.08 -26.88 17.42
N LYS A 28 19.88 -26.33 18.61
CA LYS A 28 18.54 -26.12 19.17
C LYS A 28 17.73 -25.35 18.13
N ILE A 29 16.74 -25.98 17.50
CA ILE A 29 15.94 -25.39 16.41
C ILE A 29 14.92 -24.40 16.99
N PHE A 30 14.45 -24.67 18.22
CA PHE A 30 13.47 -23.86 18.93
C PHE A 30 14.05 -23.25 20.20
N TYR A 31 13.92 -21.93 20.33
CA TYR A 31 14.34 -21.13 21.47
C TYR A 31 13.08 -20.57 22.13
N ASN A 32 12.55 -21.26 23.15
CA ASN A 32 11.38 -20.78 23.89
C ASN A 32 11.79 -19.57 24.74
N VAL A 33 11.10 -18.41 24.56
CA VAL A 33 11.40 -17.19 25.30
C VAL A 33 11.33 -17.38 26.84
N VAL A 34 10.51 -18.31 27.31
CA VAL A 34 10.36 -18.64 28.73
C VAL A 34 11.67 -19.23 29.30
N ASP A 35 12.40 -20.02 28.52
CA ASP A 35 13.71 -20.58 28.92
C ASP A 35 14.77 -19.48 29.15
N PHE A 36 14.55 -18.28 28.60
CA PHE A 36 15.44 -17.11 28.73
C PHE A 36 14.98 -16.09 29.76
N GLY A 37 13.85 -16.38 30.44
CA GLY A 37 13.32 -15.58 31.53
C GLY A 37 12.09 -14.75 31.23
N ALA A 38 11.50 -14.86 30.03
CA ALA A 38 10.22 -14.22 29.74
C ALA A 38 9.08 -14.90 30.52
N ASN A 39 8.09 -14.12 30.96
CA ASN A 39 6.97 -14.64 31.75
C ASN A 39 5.63 -14.15 31.20
N GLY A 40 5.02 -14.96 30.38
CA GLY A 40 3.70 -14.66 29.77
C GLY A 40 2.51 -14.58 30.76
N LYS A 41 2.74 -14.60 32.07
CA LYS A 41 1.68 -14.60 33.10
C LYS A 41 1.68 -13.34 33.97
N ASP A 42 2.60 -12.42 33.78
CA ASP A 42 2.67 -11.16 34.52
C ASP A 42 2.69 -9.94 33.58
N THR A 43 3.04 -8.77 34.08
CA THR A 43 3.11 -7.52 33.31
C THR A 43 4.52 -6.91 33.32
N LEU A 44 5.51 -7.70 33.69
CA LEU A 44 6.91 -7.27 33.64
C LEU A 44 7.40 -7.22 32.19
N ILE A 45 8.47 -6.47 31.99
CA ILE A 45 9.03 -6.28 30.65
C ILE A 45 9.94 -7.45 30.28
N ASP A 46 9.58 -8.16 29.22
CA ASP A 46 10.28 -9.35 28.73
C ASP A 46 11.36 -9.04 27.66
N THR A 47 11.60 -7.77 27.33
CA THR A 47 12.48 -7.36 26.21
C THR A 47 13.84 -8.04 26.26
N ASP A 48 14.49 -8.03 27.43
CA ASP A 48 15.82 -8.62 27.60
C ASP A 48 15.81 -10.14 27.40
N ALA A 49 14.80 -10.82 27.90
CA ALA A 49 14.64 -12.26 27.75
C ALA A 49 14.40 -12.64 26.27
N ILE A 50 13.56 -11.89 25.57
CA ILE A 50 13.28 -12.09 24.14
C ILE A 50 14.55 -11.86 23.32
N ASN A 51 15.25 -10.75 23.53
CA ASN A 51 16.48 -10.44 22.81
C ASN A 51 17.60 -11.45 23.12
N LYS A 52 17.72 -11.94 24.35
CA LYS A 52 18.66 -13.05 24.71
C LYS A 52 18.33 -14.35 23.94
N ALA A 53 17.06 -14.66 23.75
CA ALA A 53 16.67 -15.82 22.95
C ALA A 53 17.10 -15.65 21.48
N ILE A 54 16.89 -14.47 20.91
CA ILE A 54 17.34 -14.12 19.56
C ILE A 54 18.86 -14.18 19.44
N ASP A 55 19.59 -13.65 20.42
CA ASP A 55 21.06 -13.71 20.47
C ASP A 55 21.57 -15.14 20.52
N GLY A 56 20.97 -15.98 21.38
CA GLY A 56 21.29 -17.38 21.48
C GLY A 56 21.06 -18.17 20.18
N ALA A 57 19.95 -17.92 19.51
CA ALA A 57 19.67 -18.53 18.21
C ALA A 57 20.65 -18.06 17.14
N SER A 58 20.91 -16.76 17.06
CA SER A 58 21.82 -16.17 16.09
C SER A 58 23.25 -16.68 16.25
N ALA A 59 23.74 -16.85 17.48
CA ALA A 59 25.05 -17.40 17.77
C ALA A 59 25.22 -18.86 17.29
N ASN A 60 24.10 -19.59 17.12
CA ASN A 60 24.05 -20.95 16.61
C ASN A 60 23.66 -21.02 15.11
N GLY A 61 23.75 -19.91 14.38
CA GLY A 61 23.48 -19.85 12.94
C GLY A 61 22.01 -19.58 12.57
N GLY A 62 21.13 -19.38 13.55
CA GLY A 62 19.71 -19.07 13.34
C GLY A 62 18.79 -20.00 14.12
N GLY A 63 17.47 -19.80 13.97
CA GLY A 63 16.46 -20.62 14.61
C GLY A 63 15.12 -19.93 14.81
N THR A 64 14.20 -20.67 15.42
CA THR A 64 12.85 -20.19 15.73
C THR A 64 12.77 -19.75 17.19
N ILE A 65 12.40 -18.51 17.40
CA ILE A 65 12.08 -17.93 18.70
C ILE A 65 10.59 -18.18 18.95
N TYR A 66 10.30 -19.01 19.92
CA TYR A 66 8.95 -19.49 20.19
C TYR A 66 8.32 -18.77 21.38
N PHE A 67 7.17 -18.18 21.14
CA PHE A 67 6.31 -17.55 22.13
C PHE A 67 5.12 -18.48 22.42
N PRO A 68 5.11 -19.25 23.51
CA PRO A 68 3.95 -20.05 23.90
C PRO A 68 2.78 -19.15 24.34
N PRO A 69 1.54 -19.72 24.50
CA PRO A 69 0.40 -18.95 24.97
C PRO A 69 0.70 -18.14 26.25
N GLY A 70 0.43 -16.83 26.21
CA GLY A 70 0.71 -15.90 27.29
C GLY A 70 0.79 -14.45 26.81
N ASN A 71 0.99 -13.49 27.73
CA ASN A 71 1.08 -12.05 27.46
C ASN A 71 2.51 -11.58 27.68
N TYR A 72 3.22 -11.22 26.63
CA TYR A 72 4.63 -10.81 26.69
C TYR A 72 4.74 -9.32 26.45
N TYR A 73 5.10 -8.55 27.47
CA TYR A 73 5.26 -7.10 27.38
C TYR A 73 6.69 -6.77 26.94
N SER A 74 6.83 -6.01 25.87
CA SER A 74 8.16 -5.68 25.34
C SER A 74 8.24 -4.24 24.82
N HIS A 75 9.45 -3.69 24.87
CA HIS A 75 9.91 -2.58 24.06
C HIS A 75 10.61 -3.12 22.82
N THR A 76 11.66 -2.47 22.29
CA THR A 76 12.30 -2.86 21.05
C THR A 76 12.88 -4.28 21.07
N ILE A 77 12.35 -5.14 20.22
CA ILE A 77 12.89 -6.45 19.87
C ILE A 77 13.75 -6.28 18.63
N THR A 78 15.06 -6.55 18.75
CA THR A 78 16.02 -6.40 17.67
C THR A 78 16.22 -7.73 16.94
N LEU A 79 15.76 -7.81 15.69
CA LEU A 79 15.92 -9.00 14.86
C LEU A 79 17.36 -9.23 14.43
N LYS A 80 17.66 -10.46 14.04
CA LYS A 80 18.90 -10.88 13.40
C LYS A 80 18.62 -11.75 12.18
N SER A 81 19.61 -11.92 11.30
CA SER A 81 19.47 -12.79 10.14
C SER A 81 19.25 -14.24 10.54
N ASN A 82 18.54 -15.00 9.72
CA ASN A 82 18.18 -16.41 9.92
C ASN A 82 17.28 -16.67 11.16
N ILE A 83 16.50 -15.68 11.57
CA ILE A 83 15.60 -15.78 12.73
C ILE A 83 14.14 -15.79 12.28
N SER A 84 13.38 -16.72 12.86
CA SER A 84 11.91 -16.75 12.78
C SER A 84 11.32 -16.48 14.16
N LEU A 85 10.47 -15.45 14.30
CA LEU A 85 9.59 -15.30 15.46
C LEU A 85 8.33 -16.12 15.22
N PHE A 86 8.05 -17.09 16.07
CA PHE A 86 6.81 -17.88 16.03
C PHE A 86 5.93 -17.49 17.22
N ILE A 87 4.87 -16.72 16.93
CA ILE A 87 3.90 -16.25 17.94
C ILE A 87 2.72 -17.24 17.90
N ASP A 88 2.66 -18.13 18.87
CA ASP A 88 1.70 -19.23 18.87
C ASP A 88 0.27 -18.75 19.14
N GLN A 89 -0.70 -19.58 18.82
CA GLN A 89 -2.10 -19.31 19.14
C GLN A 89 -2.28 -19.10 20.65
N GLY A 90 -2.88 -17.96 21.03
CA GLY A 90 -3.01 -17.56 22.44
C GLY A 90 -1.80 -16.84 23.02
N ALA A 91 -0.72 -16.64 22.24
CA ALA A 91 0.35 -15.74 22.59
C ALA A 91 0.01 -14.31 22.15
N ILE A 92 0.25 -13.34 23.02
CA ILE A 92 0.06 -11.92 22.74
C ILE A 92 1.40 -11.21 23.03
N LEU A 93 2.02 -10.68 21.98
CA LEU A 93 3.16 -9.78 22.12
C LEU A 93 2.65 -8.36 22.28
N ILE A 94 2.84 -7.76 23.46
CA ILE A 94 2.26 -6.48 23.83
C ILE A 94 3.35 -5.41 23.82
N ALA A 95 3.19 -4.39 22.99
CA ALA A 95 4.00 -3.20 23.06
C ALA A 95 3.78 -2.50 24.40
N ALA A 96 4.79 -2.46 25.23
CA ALA A 96 4.72 -1.79 26.53
C ALA A 96 4.77 -0.27 26.34
N LYS A 97 4.09 0.47 27.21
CA LYS A 97 4.23 1.93 27.22
C LYS A 97 5.58 2.31 27.82
N GLU A 98 6.22 3.33 27.27
CA GLU A 98 7.40 3.92 27.88
C GLU A 98 7.11 4.43 29.30
N LYS A 99 8.12 4.42 30.15
CA LYS A 99 8.02 4.93 31.50
C LYS A 99 9.29 5.69 31.89
N ASP A 100 9.13 6.93 32.32
CA ASP A 100 10.23 7.80 32.79
C ASP A 100 11.39 7.94 31.78
N GLY A 101 11.06 7.94 30.49
CA GLY A 101 12.04 8.04 29.40
C GLY A 101 12.80 6.73 29.10
N VAL A 102 12.35 5.61 29.68
CA VAL A 102 12.86 4.26 29.40
C VAL A 102 11.81 3.50 28.58
N GLY A 103 12.22 2.92 27.46
CA GLY A 103 11.30 2.22 26.57
C GLY A 103 11.97 1.75 25.29
N TYR A 104 11.48 2.24 24.18
CA TYR A 104 11.99 1.90 22.84
C TYR A 104 13.29 2.60 22.52
N ASP A 105 14.01 2.06 21.53
CA ASP A 105 15.17 2.72 20.97
C ASP A 105 14.78 4.11 20.42
N GLU A 106 15.68 5.08 20.55
CA GLU A 106 15.43 6.41 20.00
C GLU A 106 15.41 6.37 18.47
N PRO A 107 14.55 7.20 17.82
CA PRO A 107 14.55 7.31 16.38
C PRO A 107 15.93 7.79 15.90
N GLU A 108 16.49 7.09 14.94
CA GLU A 108 17.78 7.46 14.35
C GLU A 108 17.67 8.76 13.55
N PRO A 109 18.71 9.62 13.58
CA PRO A 109 18.76 10.80 12.74
C PRO A 109 18.73 10.43 11.24
N ASN A 110 17.92 11.14 10.44
CA ASN A 110 17.90 10.99 8.99
C ASN A 110 17.99 12.37 8.32
N ALA A 111 19.03 12.60 7.52
CA ALA A 111 19.25 13.86 6.82
C ALA A 111 18.18 14.17 5.77
N PHE A 112 17.33 13.21 5.43
CA PHE A 112 16.33 13.29 4.38
C PHE A 112 14.90 13.42 4.92
N ASP A 113 14.69 13.58 6.21
CA ASP A 113 13.38 13.70 6.88
C ASP A 113 12.45 14.72 6.21
N LYS A 114 13.01 15.82 5.72
CA LYS A 114 12.26 16.89 5.07
C LYS A 114 11.54 16.48 3.78
N TYR A 115 11.89 15.33 3.21
CA TYR A 115 11.33 14.86 1.94
C TYR A 115 10.16 13.90 2.09
N GLN A 116 9.92 13.34 3.25
CA GLN A 116 8.80 12.43 3.49
C GLN A 116 7.94 12.87 4.68
N ASP A 117 6.79 12.22 4.82
CA ASP A 117 5.94 12.40 5.97
C ASP A 117 6.59 11.77 7.21
N PHE A 118 6.21 12.29 8.37
CA PHE A 118 6.80 11.85 9.63
C PHE A 118 6.68 10.33 9.82
N GLY A 119 7.75 9.76 10.33
CA GLY A 119 7.81 8.33 10.67
C GLY A 119 8.33 7.42 9.55
N HIS A 120 8.33 7.88 8.28
CA HIS A 120 8.79 7.07 7.14
C HIS A 120 10.32 7.04 6.98
N SER A 121 11.07 7.75 7.79
CA SER A 121 12.53 7.80 7.77
C SER A 121 13.19 7.45 9.12
N HIS A 122 12.43 6.83 10.01
CA HIS A 122 12.90 6.34 11.29
C HIS A 122 12.37 4.93 11.53
N TRP A 123 13.24 4.00 11.92
CA TRP A 123 12.85 2.58 12.05
C TRP A 123 13.08 2.03 13.46
N LYS A 124 14.10 2.52 14.21
CA LYS A 124 14.51 1.94 15.50
C LYS A 124 13.44 2.05 16.59
N ASN A 125 12.67 3.14 16.59
CA ASN A 125 11.63 3.37 17.58
C ASN A 125 10.36 2.51 17.33
N SER A 126 10.55 1.22 17.21
CA SER A 126 9.49 0.23 16.91
C SER A 126 9.52 -0.94 17.89
N LEU A 127 8.41 -1.68 17.97
CA LEU A 127 8.34 -2.90 18.79
C LEU A 127 9.23 -4.01 18.22
N ILE A 128 9.21 -4.20 16.90
CA ILE A 128 10.07 -5.18 16.22
C ILE A 128 10.87 -4.43 15.14
N TYR A 129 12.17 -4.49 15.24
CA TYR A 129 13.11 -3.77 14.38
C TYR A 129 14.12 -4.70 13.72
N GLY A 130 14.43 -4.43 12.42
CA GLY A 130 15.49 -5.10 11.69
C GLY A 130 16.08 -4.23 10.57
N GLU A 131 17.41 -4.16 10.46
CA GLU A 131 18.12 -3.43 9.41
C GLU A 131 19.24 -4.28 8.81
N GLY A 132 19.28 -4.33 7.45
CA GLY A 132 20.33 -5.03 6.71
C GLY A 132 20.30 -6.55 6.85
N LEU A 133 19.20 -7.13 7.27
CA LEU A 133 19.05 -8.54 7.61
C LEU A 133 18.55 -9.38 6.42
N HIS A 134 18.71 -10.70 6.55
CA HIS A 134 18.22 -11.64 5.56
C HIS A 134 17.62 -12.90 6.20
N ASP A 135 16.71 -13.54 5.46
CA ASP A 135 16.09 -14.81 5.84
C ASP A 135 15.42 -14.71 7.22
N ILE A 136 14.50 -13.74 7.35
CA ILE A 136 13.76 -13.48 8.58
C ILE A 136 12.27 -13.75 8.38
N SER A 137 11.61 -14.24 9.42
CA SER A 137 10.18 -14.49 9.41
C SER A 137 9.52 -14.04 10.71
N ILE A 138 8.27 -13.59 10.61
CA ILE A 138 7.36 -13.44 11.74
C ILE A 138 6.12 -14.24 11.35
N VAL A 139 5.80 -15.29 12.09
CA VAL A 139 4.76 -16.24 11.73
C VAL A 139 3.99 -16.73 12.96
N GLY A 140 2.86 -17.40 12.74
CA GLY A 140 2.04 -17.97 13.80
C GLY A 140 0.69 -17.28 13.93
N GLN A 141 -0.22 -17.84 14.74
CA GLN A 141 -1.60 -17.33 14.84
C GLN A 141 -1.83 -16.45 16.08
N GLY A 142 -0.76 -15.91 16.66
CA GLY A 142 -0.83 -15.01 17.79
C GLY A 142 -1.19 -13.58 17.43
N LEU A 143 -1.24 -12.74 18.44
CA LEU A 143 -1.55 -11.32 18.32
C LEU A 143 -0.33 -10.47 18.68
N ILE A 144 -0.04 -9.47 17.85
CA ILE A 144 0.86 -8.37 18.19
C ILE A 144 -0.02 -7.17 18.53
N TRP A 145 0.02 -6.71 19.78
CA TRP A 145 -0.81 -5.61 20.26
C TRP A 145 0.03 -4.38 20.56
N GLY A 146 -0.08 -3.36 19.73
CA GLY A 146 0.65 -2.09 19.88
C GLY A 146 0.11 -1.17 20.99
N LYS A 147 -0.41 -1.72 22.09
CA LYS A 147 -1.10 -1.03 23.19
C LYS A 147 -0.35 0.20 23.71
N GLY A 148 0.96 0.15 23.81
CA GLY A 148 1.81 1.24 24.33
C GLY A 148 2.41 2.13 23.24
N LEU A 149 2.19 1.82 21.96
CA LEU A 149 2.68 2.61 20.85
C LEU A 149 1.85 3.90 20.68
N THR A 150 2.50 4.96 20.26
CA THR A 150 1.83 6.22 19.93
C THR A 150 1.63 6.36 18.42
N ARG A 151 0.51 6.92 18.01
CA ARG A 151 0.30 7.38 16.63
C ARG A 151 0.74 8.84 16.40
N SER A 152 1.15 9.53 17.47
CA SER A 152 1.59 10.92 17.40
C SER A 152 2.97 11.04 16.75
N THR A 153 3.18 12.18 16.08
CA THR A 153 4.50 12.60 15.62
C THR A 153 5.39 13.09 16.76
N ASN A 154 4.78 13.64 17.82
CA ASN A 154 5.50 14.06 19.04
C ASN A 154 5.51 12.90 20.02
N GLN A 155 6.63 12.19 20.06
CA GLN A 155 6.83 11.08 20.97
C GLN A 155 7.57 11.54 22.23
N PRO A 156 7.21 11.00 23.40
CA PRO A 156 8.07 11.15 24.58
C PRO A 156 9.40 10.43 24.34
N LYS A 157 10.43 10.81 25.06
CA LYS A 157 11.70 10.06 25.07
C LYS A 157 11.43 8.59 25.41
N GLY A 158 12.04 7.67 24.67
CA GLY A 158 11.81 6.24 24.79
C GLY A 158 10.43 5.78 24.28
N GLY A 159 9.68 6.62 23.58
CA GLY A 159 8.40 6.27 22.96
C GLY A 159 8.57 5.52 21.65
N GLY A 160 7.75 4.45 21.44
CA GLY A 160 7.66 3.73 20.17
C GLY A 160 6.43 4.13 19.39
N ASN A 161 6.49 4.05 18.06
CA ASN A 161 5.35 4.40 17.20
C ASN A 161 5.10 3.43 16.03
N LYS A 162 5.78 2.31 15.98
CA LYS A 162 5.59 1.29 14.93
C LYS A 162 5.56 -0.10 15.52
N THR A 163 4.71 -0.96 14.96
CA THR A 163 4.72 -2.36 15.39
C THR A 163 5.90 -3.11 14.77
N ILE A 164 6.08 -3.05 13.46
CA ILE A 164 7.18 -3.71 12.75
C ILE A 164 7.85 -2.70 11.84
N ALA A 165 9.16 -2.54 11.95
CA ALA A 165 9.97 -1.71 11.06
C ALA A 165 11.18 -2.48 10.52
N LEU A 166 11.22 -2.64 9.20
CA LEU A 166 12.28 -3.37 8.50
C LEU A 166 12.94 -2.44 7.48
N LYS A 167 14.26 -2.36 7.49
CA LYS A 167 15.03 -1.51 6.59
C LYS A 167 16.13 -2.31 5.89
N LEU A 168 16.18 -2.21 4.55
CA LEU A 168 17.21 -2.86 3.73
C LEU A 168 17.37 -4.37 4.00
N CYS A 169 16.26 -5.05 4.29
CA CYS A 169 16.24 -6.50 4.53
C CYS A 169 15.94 -7.26 3.22
N ARG A 170 16.16 -8.58 3.23
CA ARG A 170 15.78 -9.44 2.10
C ARG A 170 15.30 -10.81 2.57
N ASN A 171 14.49 -11.48 1.72
CA ASN A 171 13.90 -12.79 2.01
C ASN A 171 13.09 -12.75 3.31
N VAL A 172 12.09 -11.87 3.33
CA VAL A 172 11.25 -11.63 4.51
C VAL A 172 9.90 -12.30 4.34
N ASN A 173 9.44 -13.01 5.37
CA ASN A 173 8.14 -13.67 5.38
C ASN A 173 7.33 -13.30 6.63
N LEU A 174 6.19 -12.64 6.42
CA LEU A 174 5.24 -12.21 7.46
C LEU A 174 3.91 -12.92 7.23
N ARG A 175 3.53 -13.86 8.13
CA ARG A 175 2.37 -14.74 7.87
C ARG A 175 1.55 -15.07 9.10
N ASP A 176 0.22 -15.11 8.91
CA ASP A 176 -0.79 -15.76 9.75
C ASP A 176 -1.12 -15.05 11.08
N PHE A 177 -0.37 -14.05 11.51
CA PHE A 177 -0.63 -13.32 12.76
C PHE A 177 -1.60 -12.13 12.59
N SER A 178 -2.05 -11.60 13.73
CA SER A 178 -2.87 -10.40 13.77
C SER A 178 -2.10 -9.23 14.39
N ILE A 179 -2.44 -7.99 13.98
CA ILE A 179 -1.94 -6.75 14.60
C ILE A 179 -3.15 -5.95 15.07
N LEU A 180 -3.12 -5.49 16.32
CA LEU A 180 -4.09 -4.55 16.91
C LEU A 180 -3.37 -3.30 17.39
N HIS A 181 -3.86 -2.10 17.04
CA HIS A 181 -3.26 -0.79 17.38
C HIS A 181 -1.80 -0.68 16.93
N GLY A 182 -1.59 -0.60 15.62
CA GLY A 182 -0.24 -0.61 15.02
C GLY A 182 0.66 0.60 15.35
N GLY A 183 0.14 1.59 16.07
CA GLY A 183 0.82 2.84 16.34
C GLY A 183 0.64 3.85 15.19
N HIS A 184 1.70 4.52 14.80
CA HIS A 184 1.72 5.39 13.62
C HIS A 184 1.72 4.56 12.33
N LEU A 185 2.47 3.45 12.32
CA LEU A 185 2.56 2.50 11.21
C LEU A 185 2.56 1.07 11.78
N ALA A 186 1.63 0.22 11.32
CA ALA A 186 1.62 -1.18 11.76
C ALA A 186 2.79 -1.96 11.16
N LEU A 187 3.09 -1.76 9.88
CA LEU A 187 4.28 -2.28 9.20
C LEU A 187 4.92 -1.17 8.37
N LEU A 188 6.18 -0.89 8.61
CA LEU A 188 7.03 -0.10 7.73
C LEU A 188 8.14 -1.00 7.17
N ALA A 189 8.06 -1.33 5.88
CA ALA A 189 9.09 -2.06 5.15
C ALA A 189 9.74 -1.12 4.13
N THR A 190 10.98 -0.69 4.39
CA THR A 190 11.70 0.23 3.51
C THR A 190 12.93 -0.45 2.90
N GLY A 191 12.95 -0.54 1.58
CA GLY A 191 14.08 -1.16 0.86
C GLY A 191 14.16 -2.68 1.01
N VAL A 192 13.06 -3.33 1.35
CA VAL A 192 13.00 -4.79 1.54
C VAL A 192 12.80 -5.49 0.20
N ASP A 193 13.66 -6.45 -0.09
CA ASP A 193 13.59 -7.24 -1.31
C ASP A 193 13.15 -8.69 -1.02
N ASN A 194 12.35 -9.30 -1.90
CA ASN A 194 11.71 -10.60 -1.71
C ASN A 194 10.86 -10.64 -0.44
N LEU A 195 9.85 -9.79 -0.38
CA LEU A 195 8.93 -9.64 0.76
C LEU A 195 7.63 -10.40 0.50
N THR A 196 7.24 -11.28 1.41
CA THR A 196 5.93 -11.93 1.44
C THR A 196 5.16 -11.47 2.67
N ILE A 197 3.94 -10.96 2.45
CA ILE A 197 2.95 -10.63 3.48
C ILE A 197 1.70 -11.44 3.15
N ASP A 198 1.36 -12.42 3.97
CA ASP A 198 0.28 -13.36 3.65
C ASP A 198 -0.58 -13.67 4.86
N ASN A 199 -1.92 -13.64 4.67
CA ASN A 199 -2.92 -13.99 5.67
C ASN A 199 -2.82 -13.21 6.99
N LEU A 200 -2.47 -11.92 6.93
CA LEU A 200 -2.49 -11.05 8.10
C LEU A 200 -3.86 -10.42 8.32
N LYS A 201 -4.23 -10.22 9.58
CA LYS A 201 -5.38 -9.41 10.00
C LYS A 201 -4.87 -8.21 10.77
N VAL A 202 -5.02 -7.03 10.21
CA VAL A 202 -4.53 -5.78 10.80
C VAL A 202 -5.71 -4.87 11.12
N ASP A 203 -5.81 -4.45 12.37
CA ASP A 203 -6.80 -3.51 12.87
C ASP A 203 -6.09 -2.35 13.57
N THR A 204 -5.87 -1.30 12.83
CA THR A 204 -5.08 -0.14 13.27
C THR A 204 -5.80 1.15 12.91
N ASP A 205 -5.44 2.26 13.56
CA ASP A 205 -6.04 3.56 13.26
C ASP A 205 -5.38 4.21 12.04
N ARG A 206 -4.04 4.12 11.92
CA ARG A 206 -3.26 4.70 10.81
C ARG A 206 -2.78 3.61 9.84
N ASP A 207 -1.74 3.92 9.04
CA ASP A 207 -1.28 3.06 7.96
C ASP A 207 -1.10 1.59 8.39
N GLY A 208 -1.72 0.68 7.63
CA GLY A 208 -1.59 -0.75 7.84
C GLY A 208 -0.24 -1.26 7.34
N PHE A 209 -0.03 -1.25 6.04
CA PHE A 209 1.24 -1.65 5.41
C PHE A 209 1.81 -0.50 4.60
N ASP A 210 2.98 -0.01 5.00
CA ASP A 210 3.83 0.84 4.19
C ASP A 210 4.94 0.01 3.55
N ILE A 211 4.80 -0.22 2.24
CA ILE A 211 5.72 -0.97 1.41
C ILE A 211 6.51 0.04 0.59
N ASP A 212 7.67 0.44 1.09
CA ASP A 212 8.43 1.59 0.61
C ASP A 212 9.76 1.15 -0.03
N CYS A 213 10.01 1.55 -1.26
CA CYS A 213 11.27 1.23 -1.96
C CYS A 213 11.56 -0.29 -2.04
N CYS A 214 10.54 -1.13 -2.09
CA CYS A 214 10.64 -2.59 -2.03
C CYS A 214 10.63 -3.23 -3.43
N LYS A 215 11.23 -4.41 -3.55
CA LYS A 215 11.28 -5.17 -4.80
C LYS A 215 10.88 -6.62 -4.60
N ASN A 216 10.13 -7.18 -5.57
CA ASN A 216 9.59 -8.55 -5.54
C ASN A 216 8.73 -8.77 -4.29
N VAL A 217 7.56 -8.14 -4.27
CA VAL A 217 6.65 -8.13 -3.12
C VAL A 217 5.37 -8.89 -3.42
N HIS A 218 4.98 -9.76 -2.52
CA HIS A 218 3.69 -10.43 -2.54
C HIS A 218 2.89 -10.03 -1.29
N VAL A 219 1.71 -9.43 -1.49
CA VAL A 219 0.71 -9.20 -0.45
C VAL A 219 -0.53 -10.00 -0.81
N SER A 220 -0.89 -11.00 0.01
CA SER A 220 -1.99 -11.89 -0.31
C SER A 220 -2.84 -12.25 0.91
N ASN A 221 -4.14 -12.48 0.67
CA ASN A 221 -5.09 -13.00 1.66
C ASN A 221 -5.19 -12.15 2.95
N CYS A 222 -4.79 -10.89 2.91
CA CYS A 222 -4.77 -10.00 4.07
C CYS A 222 -6.10 -9.26 4.23
N SER A 223 -6.48 -8.99 5.48
CA SER A 223 -7.56 -8.07 5.83
C SER A 223 -7.00 -6.92 6.64
N VAL A 224 -7.14 -5.69 6.14
CA VAL A 224 -6.54 -4.50 6.75
C VAL A 224 -7.61 -3.44 7.00
N ASN A 225 -7.84 -3.13 8.26
CA ASN A 225 -8.71 -2.06 8.72
C ASN A 225 -7.89 -0.86 9.19
N SER A 226 -8.18 0.33 8.62
CA SER A 226 -7.45 1.56 8.92
C SER A 226 -8.34 2.80 8.69
N PRO A 227 -9.13 3.22 9.67
CA PRO A 227 -10.11 4.30 9.47
C PRO A 227 -9.47 5.67 9.23
N PHE A 228 -8.31 5.96 9.79
CA PHE A 228 -7.69 7.28 9.68
C PHE A 228 -6.77 7.43 8.47
N ASP A 229 -6.09 6.35 8.06
CA ASP A 229 -5.10 6.39 6.99
C ASP A 229 -5.19 5.17 6.05
N ASP A 230 -4.20 4.93 5.21
CA ASP A 230 -4.25 3.94 4.15
C ASP A 230 -4.07 2.50 4.68
N GLY A 231 -4.84 1.54 4.18
CA GLY A 231 -4.74 0.14 4.59
C GLY A 231 -3.50 -0.54 4.02
N ILE A 232 -3.32 -0.50 2.70
CA ILE A 232 -2.15 -1.03 2.01
C ILE A 232 -1.58 0.08 1.14
N CYS A 233 -0.39 0.55 1.47
CA CYS A 233 0.25 1.68 0.82
C CYS A 233 1.59 1.27 0.18
N LEU A 234 1.69 1.44 -1.14
CA LEU A 234 2.95 1.35 -1.85
C LEU A 234 3.58 2.74 -1.86
N LYS A 235 4.77 2.88 -1.33
CA LYS A 235 5.54 4.13 -1.28
C LYS A 235 6.87 3.97 -2.02
N SER A 236 7.47 5.08 -2.37
CA SER A 236 8.80 5.12 -2.97
C SER A 236 9.48 6.40 -2.53
N SER A 237 9.77 6.48 -1.23
CA SER A 237 10.29 7.67 -0.55
C SER A 237 11.78 7.91 -0.82
N PHE A 238 12.26 9.04 -0.36
CA PHE A 238 13.70 9.34 -0.32
C PHE A 238 14.33 9.01 1.04
N GLY A 239 13.63 8.25 1.90
CA GLY A 239 14.08 7.91 3.26
C GLY A 239 15.39 7.15 3.32
N LEU A 240 15.74 6.41 2.27
CA LEU A 240 17.03 5.72 2.13
C LEU A 240 18.20 6.65 1.75
N GLY A 241 17.94 7.92 1.39
CA GLY A 241 18.94 8.85 0.88
C GLY A 241 19.20 8.74 -0.63
N PHE A 242 18.45 7.90 -1.31
CA PHE A 242 18.47 7.75 -2.77
C PHE A 242 17.09 7.29 -3.26
N ALA A 243 16.77 7.60 -4.51
CA ALA A 243 15.53 7.17 -5.14
C ALA A 243 15.61 5.68 -5.50
N LYS A 244 14.68 4.86 -4.98
CA LYS A 244 14.54 3.44 -5.30
C LYS A 244 13.07 3.15 -5.57
N ALA A 245 12.75 2.55 -6.71
CA ALA A 245 11.39 2.20 -7.05
C ALA A 245 10.82 1.10 -6.13
N THR A 246 9.51 1.15 -5.91
CA THR A 246 8.75 -0.02 -5.47
C THR A 246 8.28 -0.76 -6.72
N GLU A 247 8.79 -1.97 -6.93
CA GLU A 247 8.64 -2.68 -8.20
C GLU A 247 8.42 -4.19 -8.06
N ASN A 248 7.79 -4.79 -9.07
CA ASN A 248 7.43 -6.21 -9.11
C ASN A 248 6.55 -6.57 -7.91
N VAL A 249 5.38 -5.94 -7.82
CA VAL A 249 4.46 -6.07 -6.67
C VAL A 249 3.17 -6.74 -7.10
N THR A 250 2.72 -7.71 -6.33
CA THR A 250 1.35 -8.24 -6.41
C THR A 250 0.60 -8.00 -5.11
N VAL A 251 -0.62 -7.43 -5.21
CA VAL A 251 -1.60 -7.36 -4.11
C VAL A 251 -2.83 -8.13 -4.56
N THR A 252 -3.14 -9.24 -3.89
CA THR A 252 -4.23 -10.10 -4.34
C THR A 252 -5.03 -10.70 -3.18
N ASN A 253 -6.33 -10.93 -3.42
CA ASN A 253 -7.24 -11.55 -2.44
C ASN A 253 -7.29 -10.79 -1.09
N CYS A 254 -7.09 -9.47 -1.11
CA CYS A 254 -7.08 -8.65 0.10
C CYS A 254 -8.42 -7.94 0.31
N GLN A 255 -8.72 -7.66 1.58
CA GLN A 255 -9.85 -6.83 1.99
C GLN A 255 -9.32 -5.60 2.73
N VAL A 256 -9.87 -4.44 2.40
CA VAL A 256 -9.53 -3.18 3.06
C VAL A 256 -10.78 -2.49 3.55
N SER A 257 -10.70 -1.87 4.73
CA SER A 257 -11.85 -1.23 5.39
C SER A 257 -11.45 -0.05 6.29
N GLY A 258 -12.44 0.73 6.69
CA GLY A 258 -12.27 1.89 7.57
C GLY A 258 -13.25 1.89 8.74
N TYR A 259 -13.48 0.74 9.37
CA TYR A 259 -14.25 0.63 10.62
C TYR A 259 -13.50 1.25 11.78
N ASP A 260 -14.23 1.61 12.85
CA ASP A 260 -13.61 2.09 14.10
C ASP A 260 -12.52 1.12 14.56
N GLU A 261 -11.35 1.62 14.92
CA GLU A 261 -10.21 0.81 15.33
C GLU A 261 -10.58 -0.18 16.46
N GLY A 262 -10.12 -1.41 16.34
CA GLY A 262 -10.40 -2.51 17.25
C GLY A 262 -11.69 -3.27 16.95
N THR A 263 -12.59 -2.68 16.13
CA THR A 263 -13.90 -3.28 15.88
C THR A 263 -13.93 -4.25 14.69
N PHE A 264 -12.88 -4.27 13.91
CA PHE A 264 -12.67 -5.28 12.89
C PHE A 264 -12.30 -6.63 13.52
N LEU A 265 -11.34 -6.64 14.44
CA LEU A 265 -10.91 -7.88 15.12
C LEU A 265 -11.91 -8.38 16.16
N ASP A 266 -12.68 -7.50 16.81
CA ASP A 266 -13.73 -7.92 17.74
C ASP A 266 -15.04 -8.35 17.04
N GLY A 267 -15.12 -8.17 15.70
CA GLY A 267 -16.28 -8.58 14.90
C GLY A 267 -17.50 -7.67 15.00
N THR A 268 -17.39 -6.47 15.58
CA THR A 268 -18.53 -5.53 15.71
C THR A 268 -18.66 -4.53 14.56
N PHE A 269 -17.60 -4.32 13.76
CA PHE A 269 -17.58 -3.52 12.53
C PHE A 269 -18.24 -2.15 12.65
N LYS A 270 -17.92 -1.40 13.70
CA LYS A 270 -18.55 -0.09 13.99
C LYS A 270 -18.11 0.96 12.97
N ARG A 271 -19.03 1.90 12.65
CA ARG A 271 -18.85 2.96 11.66
C ARG A 271 -19.13 4.34 12.27
N ASN A 272 -18.58 4.61 13.45
CA ASN A 272 -18.78 5.88 14.18
C ASN A 272 -17.63 6.86 13.96
N TYR A 273 -16.54 6.44 13.35
CA TYR A 273 -15.34 7.24 13.16
C TYR A 273 -15.63 8.53 12.39
N LYS A 274 -15.20 9.66 12.95
CA LYS A 274 -15.31 10.97 12.31
C LYS A 274 -13.93 11.59 12.18
N ARG A 275 -13.47 11.76 10.97
CA ARG A 275 -12.25 12.49 10.67
C ARG A 275 -12.49 14.01 10.75
N TYR A 276 -11.46 14.76 11.13
CA TYR A 276 -11.54 16.21 11.39
C TYR A 276 -12.07 17.07 10.22
N SER A 277 -11.88 16.69 8.96
CA SER A 277 -12.12 17.58 7.83
C SER A 277 -13.32 17.25 6.95
N ASP A 278 -13.68 15.97 6.79
CA ASP A 278 -14.72 15.58 5.83
C ASP A 278 -15.57 14.39 6.23
N SER A 279 -15.40 13.91 7.47
CA SER A 279 -16.11 12.72 8.00
C SER A 279 -15.92 11.44 7.18
N SER A 280 -14.93 11.39 6.29
CA SER A 280 -14.66 10.21 5.49
C SER A 280 -13.54 9.37 6.10
N THR A 281 -13.84 8.10 6.33
CA THR A 281 -12.83 7.10 6.70
C THR A 281 -11.91 6.81 5.51
N THR A 282 -10.69 6.31 5.74
CA THR A 282 -9.70 6.04 4.68
C THR A 282 -9.63 4.56 4.32
N GLY A 283 -8.79 3.76 4.92
CA GLY A 283 -8.72 2.31 4.78
C GLY A 283 -8.67 1.81 3.33
N ARG A 284 -7.77 2.31 2.49
CA ARG A 284 -7.74 2.01 1.04
C ARG A 284 -6.43 1.35 0.60
N ILE A 285 -6.36 0.95 -0.66
CA ILE A 285 -5.10 0.62 -1.34
C ILE A 285 -4.62 1.85 -2.11
N LYS A 286 -3.35 2.24 -1.89
CA LYS A 286 -2.79 3.47 -2.43
C LYS A 286 -1.36 3.30 -2.94
N PHE A 287 -1.01 4.06 -3.97
CA PHE A 287 0.34 4.37 -4.40
C PHE A 287 0.68 5.80 -3.98
N GLY A 288 1.82 5.98 -3.33
CA GLY A 288 2.26 7.29 -2.84
C GLY A 288 1.78 7.54 -1.39
N THR A 289 1.86 8.75 -0.87
CA THR A 289 2.17 10.01 -1.59
C THR A 289 3.65 10.15 -1.96
N GLU A 290 4.57 9.63 -1.11
CA GLU A 290 6.00 9.59 -1.40
C GLU A 290 6.26 8.76 -2.66
N SER A 291 6.82 9.40 -3.68
CA SER A 291 6.94 8.83 -5.03
C SER A 291 8.22 9.21 -5.76
N ASN A 292 9.33 9.39 -5.04
CA ASN A 292 10.61 9.80 -5.61
C ASN A 292 11.23 8.76 -6.54
N GLY A 293 11.20 7.47 -6.16
CA GLY A 293 11.75 6.38 -6.96
C GLY A 293 10.77 5.79 -7.97
N GLY A 294 9.47 6.03 -7.77
CA GLY A 294 8.40 5.57 -8.64
C GLY A 294 7.91 4.14 -8.36
N PHE A 295 6.97 3.70 -9.19
CA PHE A 295 6.26 2.42 -9.09
C PHE A 295 6.27 1.74 -10.45
N LYS A 296 6.65 0.45 -10.50
CA LYS A 296 6.78 -0.27 -11.77
C LYS A 296 6.32 -1.72 -11.64
N ASN A 297 5.63 -2.20 -12.68
CA ASN A 297 5.24 -3.60 -12.77
C ASN A 297 4.45 -4.06 -11.54
N VAL A 298 3.26 -3.48 -11.36
CA VAL A 298 2.39 -3.71 -10.21
C VAL A 298 1.05 -4.29 -10.65
N THR A 299 0.62 -5.36 -10.00
CA THR A 299 -0.71 -5.94 -10.19
C THR A 299 -1.50 -5.92 -8.89
N ILE A 300 -2.73 -5.35 -8.93
CA ILE A 300 -3.71 -5.44 -7.83
C ILE A 300 -4.92 -6.21 -8.35
N SER A 301 -5.32 -7.28 -7.68
CA SER A 301 -6.41 -8.12 -8.16
C SER A 301 -7.23 -8.79 -7.04
N ASN A 302 -8.50 -9.08 -7.35
CA ASN A 302 -9.39 -9.85 -6.46
C ASN A 302 -9.52 -9.23 -5.06
N CYS A 303 -9.61 -7.89 -4.98
CA CYS A 303 -9.68 -7.18 -3.70
C CYS A 303 -11.07 -6.62 -3.43
N VAL A 304 -11.42 -6.51 -2.16
CA VAL A 304 -12.68 -5.95 -1.67
C VAL A 304 -12.40 -4.71 -0.83
N PHE A 305 -13.15 -3.65 -1.11
CA PHE A 305 -13.14 -2.41 -0.35
C PHE A 305 -14.51 -2.25 0.33
N ASP A 306 -14.54 -2.13 1.63
CA ASP A 306 -15.78 -1.92 2.37
C ASP A 306 -15.66 -0.76 3.36
N TYR A 307 -16.56 0.21 3.23
CA TYR A 307 -16.57 1.40 4.06
C TYR A 307 -15.20 2.09 4.13
N SER A 308 -14.65 2.40 2.96
CA SER A 308 -13.31 2.96 2.80
C SER A 308 -13.29 4.01 1.69
N ARG A 309 -12.15 4.65 1.45
CA ARG A 309 -11.91 5.36 0.19
C ARG A 309 -11.65 4.34 -0.92
N GLY A 310 -11.73 4.79 -2.18
CA GLY A 310 -11.39 3.97 -3.34
C GLY A 310 -9.88 3.85 -3.59
N LEU A 311 -9.54 3.33 -4.75
CA LEU A 311 -8.16 3.23 -5.23
C LEU A 311 -7.53 4.61 -5.44
N ALA A 312 -6.28 4.79 -5.03
CA ALA A 312 -5.50 5.99 -5.29
C ALA A 312 -4.14 5.66 -5.90
N LEU A 313 -3.85 6.24 -7.06
CA LEU A 313 -2.59 6.09 -7.78
C LEU A 313 -1.97 7.48 -7.91
N GLU A 314 -0.96 7.77 -7.10
CA GLU A 314 -0.37 9.10 -6.99
C GLU A 314 1.13 9.05 -7.27
N THR A 315 1.59 9.88 -8.20
CA THR A 315 3.01 10.18 -8.40
C THR A 315 3.19 11.69 -8.47
N VAL A 316 3.85 12.26 -7.48
CA VAL A 316 3.90 13.72 -7.27
C VAL A 316 5.29 14.24 -6.90
N ASP A 317 6.28 13.36 -6.70
CA ASP A 317 7.63 13.71 -6.27
C ASP A 317 8.71 13.26 -7.29
N GLY A 318 8.37 13.22 -8.57
CA GLY A 318 9.31 13.00 -9.67
C GLY A 318 9.44 11.55 -10.14
N GLY A 319 8.86 10.58 -9.46
CA GLY A 319 8.93 9.17 -9.85
C GLY A 319 8.03 8.78 -11.02
N LEU A 320 8.35 7.67 -11.67
CA LEU A 320 7.52 7.07 -12.71
C LEU A 320 6.45 6.17 -12.06
N LEU A 321 5.21 6.25 -12.53
CA LEU A 321 4.16 5.28 -12.23
C LEU A 321 3.78 4.61 -13.54
N GLU A 322 4.22 3.36 -13.74
CA GLU A 322 4.09 2.68 -15.03
C GLU A 322 3.91 1.16 -14.91
N ASP A 323 3.29 0.58 -15.94
CA ASP A 323 3.07 -0.87 -16.04
C ASP A 323 2.21 -1.40 -14.88
N VAL A 324 1.01 -0.80 -14.71
CA VAL A 324 0.09 -1.13 -13.62
C VAL A 324 -1.18 -1.79 -14.16
N THR A 325 -1.53 -2.93 -13.60
CA THR A 325 -2.80 -3.61 -13.87
C THR A 325 -3.62 -3.74 -12.60
N ILE A 326 -4.87 -3.26 -12.62
CA ILE A 326 -5.83 -3.40 -11.51
C ILE A 326 -7.09 -4.07 -12.03
N THR A 327 -7.50 -5.19 -11.42
CA THR A 327 -8.63 -5.95 -11.94
C THR A 327 -9.40 -6.72 -10.85
N ASN A 328 -10.68 -7.00 -11.13
CA ASN A 328 -11.57 -7.78 -10.25
C ASN A 328 -11.69 -7.14 -8.86
N ILE A 329 -12.12 -5.87 -8.82
CA ILE A 329 -12.30 -5.12 -7.58
C ILE A 329 -13.78 -4.92 -7.29
N THR A 330 -14.20 -5.24 -6.08
CA THR A 330 -15.54 -4.93 -5.59
C THR A 330 -15.45 -3.89 -4.47
N MET A 331 -16.26 -2.83 -4.57
CA MET A 331 -16.26 -1.71 -3.63
C MET A 331 -17.67 -1.46 -3.10
N ARG A 332 -17.81 -1.20 -1.80
CA ARG A 332 -19.09 -0.85 -1.18
C ARG A 332 -18.92 0.25 -0.14
N ASP A 333 -19.91 1.18 -0.10
CA ASP A 333 -19.93 2.30 0.85
C ASP A 333 -18.66 3.17 0.77
N ILE A 334 -18.28 3.53 -0.45
CA ILE A 334 -17.05 4.29 -0.70
C ILE A 334 -17.25 5.75 -0.29
N THR A 335 -16.39 6.22 0.61
CA THR A 335 -16.53 7.50 1.31
C THR A 335 -15.88 8.70 0.59
N ASN A 336 -15.20 8.43 -0.53
CA ASN A 336 -14.49 9.43 -1.35
C ASN A 336 -14.50 9.00 -2.83
N ALA A 337 -13.52 9.43 -3.64
CA ALA A 337 -13.40 9.00 -5.04
C ALA A 337 -13.19 7.47 -5.14
N PRO A 338 -13.93 6.76 -6.00
CA PRO A 338 -13.74 5.32 -6.19
C PRO A 338 -12.43 5.00 -6.94
N ILE A 339 -12.00 5.90 -7.82
CA ILE A 339 -10.74 5.84 -8.55
C ILE A 339 -10.14 7.25 -8.54
N PHE A 340 -8.93 7.38 -8.07
CA PHE A 340 -8.16 8.62 -8.06
C PHE A 340 -6.78 8.36 -8.69
N ILE A 341 -6.48 9.00 -9.82
CA ILE A 341 -5.17 8.92 -10.47
C ILE A 341 -4.61 10.34 -10.58
N ARG A 342 -3.45 10.57 -10.00
CA ARG A 342 -2.82 11.89 -9.96
C ARG A 342 -1.35 11.84 -10.36
N LEU A 343 -1.00 12.54 -11.43
CA LEU A 343 0.34 13.03 -11.67
C LEU A 343 0.40 14.48 -11.19
N GLY A 344 1.30 14.80 -10.28
CA GLY A 344 1.46 16.13 -9.68
C GLY A 344 2.92 16.58 -9.61
N ALA A 345 3.14 17.77 -9.06
CA ALA A 345 4.47 18.38 -8.93
C ALA A 345 4.69 18.91 -7.51
N ARG A 346 4.40 18.10 -6.48
CA ARG A 346 4.72 18.42 -5.08
C ARG A 346 6.23 18.52 -4.86
N MET A 347 6.98 17.64 -5.52
CA MET A 347 8.44 17.67 -5.67
C MET A 347 9.20 17.67 -4.35
N ARG A 348 8.71 16.94 -3.34
CA ARG A 348 9.48 16.71 -2.11
C ARG A 348 10.65 15.76 -2.40
N GLY A 349 11.84 16.30 -2.61
CA GLY A 349 13.05 15.57 -2.95
C GLY A 349 14.23 16.51 -3.18
N PRO A 350 15.40 16.02 -3.64
CA PRO A 350 16.51 16.86 -4.05
C PRO A 350 16.13 17.84 -5.19
N ASP A 351 16.74 19.01 -5.22
CA ASP A 351 16.36 20.16 -6.07
C ASP A 351 16.41 19.91 -7.60
N SER A 352 16.97 18.82 -8.06
CA SER A 352 17.15 18.51 -9.50
C SER A 352 16.19 17.45 -10.04
N ILE A 353 15.14 17.10 -9.30
CA ILE A 353 14.21 16.05 -9.73
C ILE A 353 13.23 16.64 -10.77
N PRO A 354 13.07 16.02 -11.97
CA PRO A 354 12.03 16.43 -12.93
C PRO A 354 10.65 15.97 -12.46
N ILE A 355 9.58 16.56 -13.02
CA ILE A 355 8.23 16.02 -12.89
C ILE A 355 8.23 14.59 -13.43
N GLY A 356 7.58 13.67 -12.70
CA GLY A 356 7.51 12.26 -13.08
C GLY A 356 6.61 11.98 -14.28
N ALA A 357 6.29 10.72 -14.50
CA ALA A 357 5.34 10.29 -15.53
C ALA A 357 4.38 9.23 -14.99
N CYS A 358 3.19 9.18 -15.57
CA CYS A 358 2.14 8.22 -15.22
C CYS A 358 1.62 7.62 -16.54
N ARG A 359 1.85 6.30 -16.77
CA ARG A 359 1.58 5.71 -18.08
C ARG A 359 1.42 4.19 -18.07
N ARG A 360 0.78 3.66 -19.12
CA ARG A 360 0.52 2.23 -19.33
C ARG A 360 -0.20 1.59 -18.15
N ILE A 361 -1.41 2.11 -17.89
CA ILE A 361 -2.26 1.67 -16.78
C ILE A 361 -3.53 1.05 -17.33
N VAL A 362 -3.86 -0.15 -16.87
CA VAL A 362 -5.11 -0.83 -17.17
C VAL A 362 -5.87 -1.08 -15.88
N ILE A 363 -7.11 -0.55 -15.81
CA ILE A 363 -8.04 -0.79 -14.71
C ILE A 363 -9.29 -1.45 -15.28
N SER A 364 -9.65 -2.64 -14.78
CA SER A 364 -10.73 -3.43 -15.35
C SER A 364 -11.56 -4.20 -14.33
N ASN A 365 -12.79 -4.57 -14.72
CA ASN A 365 -13.68 -5.43 -13.92
C ASN A 365 -13.93 -4.86 -12.51
N ILE A 366 -14.45 -3.63 -12.45
CA ILE A 366 -14.77 -2.97 -11.18
C ILE A 366 -16.28 -2.84 -11.02
N VAL A 367 -16.77 -3.19 -9.84
CA VAL A 367 -18.12 -2.86 -9.37
C VAL A 367 -18.00 -2.04 -8.10
N ALA A 368 -18.57 -0.82 -8.11
CA ALA A 368 -18.63 0.04 -6.93
C ALA A 368 -20.07 0.46 -6.64
N TYR A 369 -20.51 0.30 -5.40
CA TYR A 369 -21.88 0.62 -4.98
C TYR A 369 -21.88 1.56 -3.77
N ASN A 370 -22.84 2.50 -3.74
CA ASN A 370 -23.03 3.49 -2.70
C ASN A 370 -21.80 4.40 -2.51
N VAL A 371 -21.28 4.90 -3.64
CA VAL A 371 -20.12 5.80 -3.68
C VAL A 371 -20.53 7.22 -3.33
N ASP A 372 -19.72 7.92 -2.55
CA ASP A 372 -19.95 9.32 -2.19
C ASP A 372 -20.11 10.21 -3.43
N TYR A 373 -21.03 11.16 -3.36
CA TYR A 373 -21.39 12.01 -4.49
C TYR A 373 -20.40 13.15 -4.77
N ARG A 374 -19.55 13.52 -3.82
CA ARG A 374 -18.78 14.77 -3.88
C ARG A 374 -17.72 14.78 -4.97
N HIS A 375 -17.02 13.67 -5.17
CA HIS A 375 -15.79 13.69 -5.95
C HIS A 375 -15.91 13.02 -7.32
N GLY A 376 -16.73 11.97 -7.45
CA GLY A 376 -16.65 11.11 -8.63
C GLY A 376 -15.29 10.40 -8.71
N ALA A 377 -14.96 9.84 -9.87
CA ALA A 377 -13.62 9.38 -10.19
C ALA A 377 -12.80 10.55 -10.77
N ILE A 378 -11.60 10.77 -10.27
CA ILE A 378 -10.73 11.87 -10.71
C ILE A 378 -9.46 11.28 -11.35
N ILE A 379 -9.18 11.70 -12.58
CA ILE A 379 -7.97 11.35 -13.31
C ILE A 379 -7.36 12.67 -13.79
N SER A 380 -6.22 13.06 -13.24
CA SER A 380 -5.64 14.37 -13.50
C SER A 380 -4.12 14.30 -13.63
N GLY A 381 -3.64 14.51 -14.85
CA GLY A 381 -2.26 14.87 -15.14
C GLY A 381 -2.00 16.35 -14.83
N LEU A 382 -0.97 16.90 -15.46
CA LEU A 382 -0.62 18.32 -15.45
C LEU A 382 -0.51 18.83 -16.89
N GLU A 383 -0.69 20.10 -17.10
CA GLU A 383 -0.45 20.72 -18.40
C GLU A 383 1.00 20.48 -18.85
N GLY A 384 1.16 19.91 -20.05
CA GLY A 384 2.46 19.52 -20.58
C GLY A 384 3.07 18.23 -19.98
N HIS A 385 2.40 17.62 -19.00
CA HIS A 385 2.76 16.33 -18.40
C HIS A 385 1.50 15.48 -18.26
N GLU A 386 1.05 14.93 -19.37
CA GLU A 386 -0.17 14.16 -19.44
C GLU A 386 -0.01 12.76 -18.82
N ILE A 387 -1.09 12.22 -18.29
CA ILE A 387 -1.18 10.78 -18.03
C ILE A 387 -1.31 10.08 -19.39
N GLU A 388 -0.47 9.11 -19.69
CA GLU A 388 -0.40 8.49 -21.00
C GLU A 388 -0.88 7.03 -20.98
N ASP A 389 -1.55 6.59 -22.05
CA ASP A 389 -1.98 5.21 -22.27
C ASP A 389 -2.73 4.61 -21.08
N LEU A 390 -3.89 5.21 -20.78
CA LEU A 390 -4.79 4.79 -19.72
C LEU A 390 -6.00 4.06 -20.30
N GLN A 391 -6.24 2.84 -19.84
CA GLN A 391 -7.41 2.07 -20.22
C GLN A 391 -8.27 1.74 -19.00
N LEU A 392 -9.56 2.10 -19.07
CA LEU A 392 -10.63 1.73 -18.14
C LEU A 392 -11.62 0.82 -18.85
N ASN A 393 -11.83 -0.40 -18.33
CA ASN A 393 -12.60 -1.40 -19.03
C ASN A 393 -13.54 -2.18 -18.08
N ASN A 394 -14.79 -2.34 -18.50
CA ASN A 394 -15.78 -3.14 -17.76
C ASN A 394 -15.97 -2.64 -16.32
N ILE A 395 -16.36 -1.38 -16.16
CA ILE A 395 -16.51 -0.69 -14.88
C ILE A 395 -17.97 -0.27 -14.68
N ARG A 396 -18.54 -0.57 -13.51
CA ARG A 396 -19.87 -0.12 -13.09
C ARG A 396 -19.80 0.58 -11.74
N ILE A 397 -20.26 1.83 -11.70
CA ILE A 397 -20.24 2.63 -10.47
C ILE A 397 -21.62 3.22 -10.21
N PHE A 398 -22.12 2.97 -8.99
CA PHE A 398 -23.39 3.52 -8.49
C PHE A 398 -23.08 4.56 -7.41
N TYR A 399 -23.25 5.83 -7.76
CA TYR A 399 -23.04 6.95 -6.85
C TYR A 399 -24.30 7.22 -6.00
N LYS A 400 -24.12 7.83 -4.84
CA LYS A 400 -25.24 8.33 -4.04
C LYS A 400 -26.06 9.36 -4.80
N GLY A 401 -25.41 10.16 -5.65
CA GLY A 401 -26.06 11.26 -6.35
C GLY A 401 -26.47 12.40 -5.42
N GLY A 402 -27.31 13.31 -5.95
CA GLY A 402 -27.77 14.49 -5.18
C GLY A 402 -26.76 15.63 -5.13
N GLY A 403 -25.83 15.69 -6.06
CA GLY A 403 -24.87 16.79 -6.15
C GLY A 403 -25.56 18.13 -6.45
N PRO A 404 -25.03 19.26 -5.92
CA PRO A 404 -25.63 20.57 -6.11
C PRO A 404 -25.43 21.09 -7.54
N LYS A 405 -26.48 21.69 -8.10
CA LYS A 405 -26.48 22.21 -9.48
C LYS A 405 -25.43 23.29 -9.74
N ASP A 406 -25.15 24.10 -8.78
CA ASP A 406 -24.15 25.19 -8.87
C ASP A 406 -22.72 24.67 -9.04
N SER A 407 -22.45 23.42 -8.65
CA SER A 407 -21.13 22.81 -8.86
C SER A 407 -20.78 22.57 -10.34
N ILE A 408 -21.78 22.53 -11.25
CA ILE A 408 -21.58 22.31 -12.69
C ILE A 408 -20.67 23.37 -13.31
N SER A 409 -20.85 24.64 -12.92
CA SER A 409 -20.08 25.77 -13.45
C SER A 409 -18.74 25.99 -12.78
N ARG A 410 -18.39 25.15 -11.83
CA ARG A 410 -17.18 25.30 -11.03
C ARG A 410 -15.92 25.05 -11.85
N THR A 411 -14.97 25.99 -11.80
CA THR A 411 -13.62 25.76 -12.29
C THR A 411 -12.84 24.89 -11.31
N VAL A 412 -12.25 23.82 -11.81
CA VAL A 412 -11.43 22.89 -11.01
C VAL A 412 -9.98 23.36 -11.02
N PRO A 413 -9.40 23.78 -9.87
CA PRO A 413 -8.01 24.20 -9.79
C PRO A 413 -7.02 23.08 -10.11
N GLU A 414 -5.82 23.40 -10.55
CA GLU A 414 -4.76 22.43 -10.84
C GLU A 414 -4.20 21.79 -9.58
N TYR A 415 -3.95 22.56 -8.54
CA TYR A 415 -3.32 22.08 -7.30
C TYR A 415 -2.05 21.24 -7.55
N GLU A 416 -1.21 21.69 -8.49
CA GLU A 416 -0.04 20.94 -8.96
C GLU A 416 0.96 20.59 -7.86
N LYS A 417 1.14 21.50 -6.90
CA LYS A 417 2.10 21.38 -5.78
C LYS A 417 1.47 20.94 -4.46
N ASP A 418 0.14 20.83 -4.44
CA ASP A 418 -0.58 20.48 -3.23
C ASP A 418 -0.48 18.98 -2.92
N TYR A 419 -0.82 18.65 -1.67
CA TYR A 419 -1.01 17.27 -1.26
C TYR A 419 -2.17 16.65 -2.07
N PRO A 420 -1.96 15.51 -2.76
CA PRO A 420 -2.91 14.98 -3.73
C PRO A 420 -4.02 14.16 -3.06
N GLU A 421 -5.06 14.83 -2.62
CA GLU A 421 -6.24 14.17 -2.05
C GLU A 421 -7.53 14.73 -2.66
N PRO A 422 -8.53 13.89 -3.01
CA PRO A 422 -9.77 14.33 -3.67
C PRO A 422 -10.51 15.43 -2.92
N TYR A 423 -10.48 15.47 -1.60
CA TYR A 423 -11.16 16.51 -0.82
C TYR A 423 -10.65 17.93 -1.11
N ARG A 424 -9.41 18.09 -1.62
CA ARG A 424 -8.86 19.38 -2.06
C ARG A 424 -9.71 20.02 -3.15
N TRP A 425 -10.18 19.19 -4.08
CA TRP A 425 -11.04 19.67 -5.15
C TRP A 425 -12.50 19.90 -4.73
N ARG A 426 -12.88 19.59 -3.49
CA ARG A 426 -14.25 19.74 -2.98
C ARG A 426 -15.27 18.97 -3.85
N ILE A 427 -16.49 19.52 -4.02
CA ILE A 427 -17.51 18.90 -4.89
C ILE A 427 -17.11 19.13 -6.35
N MET A 428 -16.97 18.05 -7.10
CA MET A 428 -16.59 18.08 -8.51
C MET A 428 -17.75 18.49 -9.42
N PRO A 429 -17.47 19.10 -10.59
CA PRO A 429 -18.50 19.48 -11.56
C PRO A 429 -19.12 18.28 -12.31
N SER A 430 -18.59 17.07 -12.18
CA SER A 430 -19.15 15.81 -12.70
C SER A 430 -19.51 14.87 -11.56
N TYR A 431 -20.54 14.05 -11.75
CA TYR A 431 -20.86 13.03 -10.75
C TYR A 431 -20.07 11.73 -10.96
N GLY A 432 -19.71 11.41 -12.21
CA GLY A 432 -19.04 10.16 -12.61
C GLY A 432 -17.53 10.31 -12.72
N PHE A 433 -17.04 10.85 -13.83
CA PHE A 433 -15.61 10.98 -14.10
C PHE A 433 -15.24 12.43 -14.44
N PHE A 434 -14.16 12.90 -13.84
CA PHE A 434 -13.43 14.09 -14.25
C PHE A 434 -12.04 13.66 -14.73
N ILE A 435 -11.76 13.89 -16.02
CA ILE A 435 -10.53 13.43 -16.68
C ILE A 435 -9.85 14.64 -17.31
N ARG A 436 -8.61 14.93 -16.87
CA ARG A 436 -7.87 16.11 -17.34
C ARG A 436 -6.40 15.78 -17.59
N HIS A 437 -5.83 16.41 -18.65
CA HIS A 437 -4.45 16.25 -19.08
C HIS A 437 -4.10 14.76 -19.28
N VAL A 438 -4.79 14.13 -20.23
CA VAL A 438 -4.61 12.72 -20.55
C VAL A 438 -4.37 12.55 -22.06
N LYS A 439 -3.45 11.67 -22.42
CA LYS A 439 -3.14 11.30 -23.80
C LYS A 439 -3.28 9.79 -23.99
N GLY A 440 -4.10 9.39 -24.94
CA GLY A 440 -4.35 7.97 -25.22
C GLY A 440 -5.25 7.33 -24.16
N LEU A 441 -6.49 7.84 -24.02
CA LEU A 441 -7.51 7.33 -23.11
C LEU A 441 -8.38 6.28 -23.79
N LYS A 442 -8.65 5.16 -23.11
CA LYS A 442 -9.64 4.17 -23.58
C LYS A 442 -10.66 3.91 -22.49
N LEU A 443 -11.93 4.20 -22.78
CA LEU A 443 -13.08 3.86 -21.93
C LEU A 443 -13.95 2.83 -22.64
N TYR A 444 -13.92 1.58 -22.19
CA TYR A 444 -14.65 0.48 -22.79
C TYR A 444 -15.62 -0.15 -21.81
N ASN A 445 -16.91 -0.18 -22.16
CA ASN A 445 -17.96 -0.75 -21.32
C ASN A 445 -17.95 -0.17 -19.89
N VAL A 446 -18.02 1.16 -19.80
CA VAL A 446 -18.05 1.90 -18.53
C VAL A 446 -19.47 2.43 -18.31
N GLU A 447 -20.04 2.10 -17.15
CA GLU A 447 -21.40 2.53 -16.77
C GLU A 447 -21.37 3.27 -15.44
N VAL A 448 -21.97 4.46 -15.41
CA VAL A 448 -22.16 5.25 -14.20
C VAL A 448 -23.62 5.60 -13.99
N SER A 449 -24.08 5.47 -12.76
CA SER A 449 -25.44 5.77 -12.34
C SER A 449 -25.47 6.38 -10.94
N PHE A 450 -26.63 6.89 -10.55
CA PHE A 450 -26.84 7.47 -9.23
C PHE A 450 -28.15 6.96 -8.62
N MET A 451 -28.23 6.96 -7.28
CA MET A 451 -29.42 6.59 -6.53
C MET A 451 -30.38 7.77 -6.34
N ASN A 452 -29.85 8.96 -6.09
CA ASN A 452 -30.61 10.20 -6.05
C ASN A 452 -30.26 11.03 -7.28
N ASP A 453 -31.25 11.71 -7.87
CA ASP A 453 -31.05 12.48 -9.08
C ASP A 453 -29.90 13.49 -8.94
N ASP A 454 -29.03 13.55 -9.96
CA ASP A 454 -27.83 14.38 -9.96
C ASP A 454 -27.74 15.17 -11.27
N PRO A 455 -27.84 16.52 -11.21
CA PRO A 455 -27.89 17.35 -12.41
C PRO A 455 -26.55 17.54 -13.10
N ARG A 456 -25.44 17.07 -12.50
CA ARG A 456 -24.11 17.20 -13.06
C ARG A 456 -23.91 16.25 -14.24
N PRO A 457 -23.06 16.60 -15.23
CA PRO A 457 -22.64 15.66 -16.26
C PRO A 457 -21.94 14.44 -15.67
N ALA A 458 -22.06 13.32 -16.34
CA ALA A 458 -21.40 12.09 -15.90
C ALA A 458 -19.89 12.11 -16.18
N PHE A 459 -19.51 12.64 -17.35
CA PHE A 459 -18.12 12.66 -17.80
C PHE A 459 -17.73 14.08 -18.22
N ILE A 460 -16.62 14.57 -17.67
CA ILE A 460 -15.93 15.76 -18.15
C ILE A 460 -14.55 15.34 -18.62
N LEU A 461 -14.24 15.60 -19.89
CA LEU A 461 -12.91 15.47 -20.47
C LEU A 461 -12.37 16.87 -20.74
N ASP A 462 -11.24 17.23 -20.14
CA ASP A 462 -10.64 18.55 -20.24
C ASP A 462 -9.15 18.42 -20.59
N ASP A 463 -8.72 18.93 -21.73
CA ASP A 463 -7.39 18.72 -22.31
C ASP A 463 -7.04 17.23 -22.43
N VAL A 464 -7.83 16.52 -23.27
CA VAL A 464 -7.62 15.11 -23.56
C VAL A 464 -7.29 14.94 -25.05
N LYS A 465 -6.20 14.23 -25.34
CA LYS A 465 -5.65 14.01 -26.67
C LYS A 465 -5.67 12.52 -27.01
N GLY A 466 -6.46 12.12 -27.99
CA GLY A 466 -6.67 10.72 -28.36
C GLY A 466 -7.50 9.97 -27.32
N ALA A 467 -8.80 9.79 -27.57
CA ALA A 467 -9.63 8.98 -26.70
C ALA A 467 -10.63 8.15 -27.48
N ASP A 468 -10.78 6.89 -27.08
CA ASP A 468 -11.79 5.97 -27.55
C ASP A 468 -12.83 5.72 -26.45
N LEU A 469 -14.07 6.17 -26.66
CA LEU A 469 -15.22 5.91 -25.80
C LEU A 469 -16.13 4.91 -26.49
N PHE A 470 -16.12 3.66 -26.04
CA PHE A 470 -16.94 2.60 -26.63
C PHE A 470 -17.87 1.97 -25.57
N LYS A 471 -19.18 2.02 -25.81
CA LYS A 471 -20.21 1.57 -24.86
C LYS A 471 -20.09 2.22 -23.49
N VAL A 472 -19.81 3.53 -23.47
CA VAL A 472 -19.79 4.32 -22.24
C VAL A 472 -21.19 4.84 -21.96
N ASN A 473 -21.78 4.47 -20.84
CA ASN A 473 -23.17 4.73 -20.52
C ASN A 473 -23.29 5.55 -19.23
N ALA A 474 -24.17 6.53 -19.26
CA ALA A 474 -24.46 7.40 -18.14
C ALA A 474 -25.96 7.50 -17.87
N GLN A 475 -26.34 7.44 -16.61
CA GLN A 475 -27.70 7.82 -16.20
C GLN A 475 -27.85 9.34 -16.34
N LYS A 476 -28.91 9.79 -17.01
CA LYS A 476 -29.25 11.22 -17.12
C LYS A 476 -30.16 11.65 -15.98
N SER A 477 -29.96 12.89 -15.53
CA SER A 477 -30.87 13.55 -14.61
C SER A 477 -32.27 13.72 -15.24
N THR A 478 -33.29 13.62 -14.42
CA THR A 478 -34.67 13.93 -14.79
C THR A 478 -34.87 15.41 -15.12
N HIS A 479 -33.98 16.28 -14.67
CA HIS A 479 -33.98 17.71 -14.96
C HIS A 479 -33.24 18.06 -16.27
N GLY A 480 -32.85 17.07 -17.06
CA GLY A 480 -32.06 17.26 -18.29
C GLY A 480 -30.57 17.45 -17.99
N GLY A 481 -29.82 17.93 -18.96
CA GLY A 481 -28.38 18.15 -18.89
C GLY A 481 -27.58 17.18 -19.76
N SER A 482 -26.30 17.48 -19.92
CA SER A 482 -25.38 16.71 -20.75
C SER A 482 -24.81 15.52 -20.00
N SER A 483 -24.67 14.37 -20.66
CA SER A 483 -23.95 13.22 -20.11
C SER A 483 -22.44 13.41 -20.23
N PHE A 484 -21.99 14.03 -21.32
CA PHE A 484 -20.59 14.26 -21.61
C PHE A 484 -20.34 15.75 -21.86
N VAL A 485 -19.26 16.26 -21.29
CA VAL A 485 -18.74 17.61 -21.54
C VAL A 485 -17.28 17.48 -21.94
N PHE A 486 -16.96 17.89 -23.15
CA PHE A 486 -15.61 17.90 -23.68
C PHE A 486 -15.08 19.33 -23.76
N LYS A 487 -13.86 19.56 -23.29
CA LYS A 487 -13.17 20.86 -23.32
C LYS A 487 -11.76 20.65 -23.82
N ASN A 488 -11.30 21.44 -24.79
CA ASN A 488 -9.94 21.40 -25.31
C ASN A 488 -9.50 19.97 -25.71
N VAL A 489 -10.37 19.24 -26.40
CA VAL A 489 -10.11 17.84 -26.76
C VAL A 489 -9.69 17.70 -28.23
N SER A 490 -8.90 16.68 -28.53
CA SER A 490 -8.52 16.32 -29.90
C SER A 490 -8.45 14.82 -30.10
N ASP A 491 -8.79 14.37 -31.31
CA ASP A 491 -8.74 12.97 -31.73
C ASP A 491 -9.60 12.05 -30.82
N ILE A 492 -10.89 12.35 -30.73
CA ILE A 492 -11.84 11.62 -29.87
C ILE A 492 -12.80 10.81 -30.74
N SER A 493 -12.93 9.53 -30.44
CA SER A 493 -13.95 8.63 -31.01
C SER A 493 -15.00 8.30 -29.94
N VAL A 494 -16.27 8.52 -30.22
CA VAL A 494 -17.41 8.13 -29.37
C VAL A 494 -18.29 7.17 -30.16
N GLN A 495 -18.42 5.92 -29.69
CA GLN A 495 -19.11 4.87 -30.41
C GLN A 495 -19.99 4.02 -29.48
N GLN A 496 -21.21 3.72 -29.96
CA GLN A 496 -22.19 2.87 -29.27
C GLN A 496 -22.51 3.32 -27.82
N CYS A 497 -22.34 4.60 -27.52
CA CYS A 497 -22.69 5.18 -26.23
C CYS A 497 -24.19 5.47 -26.16
N LYS A 498 -24.84 5.08 -25.06
CA LYS A 498 -26.28 5.27 -24.92
C LYS A 498 -26.65 6.77 -24.94
N ASN A 499 -27.65 7.13 -25.73
CA ASN A 499 -28.15 8.49 -25.88
C ASN A 499 -27.18 9.51 -26.52
N VAL A 500 -26.10 9.04 -27.12
CA VAL A 500 -25.14 9.85 -27.87
C VAL A 500 -24.94 9.23 -29.25
N LYS A 501 -25.01 10.05 -30.30
CA LYS A 501 -24.72 9.58 -31.67
C LYS A 501 -23.22 9.33 -31.83
N ASP A 502 -22.89 8.30 -32.60
CA ASP A 502 -21.50 8.01 -32.94
C ASP A 502 -20.88 9.23 -33.64
N VAL A 503 -19.70 9.61 -33.16
CA VAL A 503 -18.97 10.80 -33.64
C VAL A 503 -17.48 10.66 -33.50
N ASN A 504 -16.75 11.19 -34.50
CA ASN A 504 -15.31 11.38 -34.44
C ASN A 504 -15.02 12.90 -34.40
N ILE A 505 -14.25 13.33 -33.41
CA ILE A 505 -13.91 14.74 -33.17
C ILE A 505 -12.42 14.91 -33.40
N LYS A 506 -12.03 15.70 -34.41
CA LYS A 506 -10.60 16.00 -34.66
C LYS A 506 -10.04 16.99 -33.65
N ALA A 507 -10.77 18.05 -33.37
CA ALA A 507 -10.45 19.04 -32.34
C ALA A 507 -11.71 19.81 -31.96
N GLU A 508 -11.88 20.11 -30.69
CA GLU A 508 -13.04 20.81 -30.16
C GLU A 508 -12.68 21.60 -28.90
N GLN A 509 -13.03 22.89 -28.86
CA GLN A 509 -12.85 23.75 -27.70
C GLN A 509 -13.87 23.46 -26.61
N LYS A 510 -15.14 23.27 -26.98
CA LYS A 510 -16.19 22.86 -26.05
C LYS A 510 -17.33 22.16 -26.81
N ARG A 511 -17.74 21.00 -26.30
CA ARG A 511 -18.89 20.24 -26.81
C ARG A 511 -19.62 19.51 -25.69
N GLU A 512 -20.93 19.46 -25.80
CA GLU A 512 -21.81 18.80 -24.82
C GLU A 512 -22.76 17.83 -25.51
N PHE A 513 -23.03 16.66 -24.88
CA PHE A 513 -23.93 15.62 -25.39
C PHE A 513 -24.94 15.15 -24.35
#